data_8a08fd10b52231ceeac85263189a08a9
#
_entry.id   8a08fd10b52231ceeac85263189a08a9
#
_cell.length_a   1.000
_cell.length_b   1.000
_cell.length_c   1.000
_cell.angle_alpha   90.00
_cell.angle_beta   90.00
_cell.angle_gamma   90.00
#
_symmetry.space_group_name_H-M   'P 1'
#
loop_
_entity.id
_entity.type
_entity.pdbx_description
1 polymer ?
#
loop_
_entity_poly.entity_id
_entity_poly.type
_entity_poly.pdbx_seq_one_letter_code
_entity_poly.pdbx_strand_id
1 'polypeptide(L)'
;MELFASLLKSRDNCLYVQTYEENEFLKDVCDLALGTAPYKAGLKKNKTTVYTYSRFEGLQRIDPQNLFVYDTREQIKEVTNIPKLFGYIQSAQNQVDMVDDYNGFRDAITQSEDPVEKKEEDIEKVSIFILKDLHLYFDKDTIRTIRDLKENFNEESYCPIIITSPVVDLPCELEKIFTYFEYETMSTEDIHDFIYDEVYDLGYDDAAIQNICKASLGLTAREIWRALCHSVAKYGTIDLQALQEEKVQIVKKSGALDYLTPKQTLEDTGGYENLKVWIKELKNALDPEAKAYGVPQPKGAMLVGLPGNGKTMAAEVAANYLGIPLLSLDLAKIMGSFVGQSERQIANALRIAKACAPCILLVDEAEKVLGGSVSSNSTDSGTLSRVVAQILNFLQQEDTGVITIMTSNNVSELPPELTRSGRLDAQWYFGFPSPEERREILNIYLRKNNLNVTTNMLNKLVRDTNNYSGAEIKEVVKNLVVKSYYRQKNEGGELTRDITVDDIKKSVDSVIPIYVSSQEKIQQFVQFAKGRYRIASAEAI
;
A
#
# COMPACT_ATOMS: atom_id res chain seq x y z
N MET A 1 -10.08 -1.89 17.75
CA MET A 1 -11.30 -1.75 18.59
C MET A 1 -11.04 -1.73 20.10
N GLU A 2 -10.13 -2.50 20.69
CA GLU A 2 -9.86 -2.41 22.15
C GLU A 2 -9.48 -1.00 22.62
N LEU A 3 -8.62 -0.30 21.87
CA LEU A 3 -8.27 1.10 22.16
C LEU A 3 -9.52 2.01 22.08
N PHE A 4 -10.36 1.84 21.06
CA PHE A 4 -11.59 2.61 20.90
C PHE A 4 -12.56 2.37 22.08
N ALA A 5 -12.75 1.11 22.49
CA ALA A 5 -13.51 0.77 23.67
C ALA A 5 -12.96 1.40 24.95
N SER A 6 -11.62 1.48 25.06
CA SER A 6 -10.93 2.15 26.18
C SER A 6 -11.18 3.65 26.18
N LEU A 7 -11.17 4.31 24.99
CA LEU A 7 -11.46 5.74 24.86
C LEU A 7 -12.91 6.05 25.27
N LEU A 8 -13.89 5.22 24.85
CA LEU A 8 -15.28 5.38 25.30
C LEU A 8 -15.43 5.16 26.81
N LYS A 9 -14.70 4.22 27.40
CA LYS A 9 -14.72 4.00 28.86
C LYS A 9 -14.07 5.13 29.65
N SER A 10 -13.02 5.76 29.11
CA SER A 10 -12.39 6.95 29.71
C SER A 10 -13.26 8.22 29.55
N ARG A 11 -14.45 8.09 29.00
CA ARG A 11 -15.41 9.20 28.72
C ARG A 11 -14.83 10.27 27.79
N ASP A 12 -14.04 9.86 26.78
CA ASP A 12 -13.67 10.77 25.72
C ASP A 12 -14.91 11.08 24.85
N ASN A 13 -15.28 12.35 24.82
CA ASN A 13 -16.57 12.78 24.27
C ASN A 13 -16.47 13.20 22.80
N CYS A 14 -15.27 13.36 22.25
CA CYS A 14 -15.07 13.80 20.88
C CYS A 14 -14.00 12.95 20.21
N LEU A 15 -14.42 12.08 19.30
CA LEU A 15 -13.55 11.17 18.59
C LEU A 15 -13.61 11.45 17.09
N TYR A 16 -12.43 11.51 16.45
CA TYR A 16 -12.32 11.58 14.99
C TYR A 16 -11.78 10.24 14.48
N VAL A 17 -12.62 9.50 13.78
CA VAL A 17 -12.33 8.15 13.29
C VAL A 17 -12.05 8.21 11.80
N GLN A 18 -10.80 7.93 11.44
CA GLN A 18 -10.45 7.75 10.03
C GLN A 18 -10.78 6.32 9.60
N THR A 19 -11.71 6.18 8.66
CA THR A 19 -12.08 4.88 8.13
C THR A 19 -12.69 4.95 6.73
N TYR A 20 -12.45 3.90 5.96
CA TYR A 20 -13.17 3.60 4.70
C TYR A 20 -14.29 2.56 4.92
N GLU A 21 -14.31 1.92 6.10
CA GLU A 21 -15.21 0.85 6.51
C GLU A 21 -16.28 1.36 7.48
N GLU A 22 -17.05 2.39 7.08
CA GLU A 22 -18.05 2.99 7.96
C GLU A 22 -19.10 2.00 8.48
N ASN A 23 -19.49 1.03 7.65
CA ASN A 23 -20.50 0.05 8.05
C ASN A 23 -19.95 -0.96 9.06
N GLU A 24 -18.73 -1.43 8.87
CA GLU A 24 -18.06 -2.34 9.79
C GLU A 24 -17.75 -1.63 11.11
N PHE A 25 -17.27 -0.39 11.05
CA PHE A 25 -17.11 0.43 12.23
C PHE A 25 -18.42 0.63 12.99
N LEU A 26 -19.54 0.90 12.29
CA LEU A 26 -20.86 1.02 12.89
C LEU A 26 -21.31 -0.29 13.54
N LYS A 27 -21.05 -1.43 12.91
CA LYS A 27 -21.33 -2.77 13.47
C LYS A 27 -20.57 -2.97 14.77
N ASP A 28 -19.27 -2.70 14.77
CA ASP A 28 -18.43 -2.83 15.95
C ASP A 28 -18.89 -1.92 17.11
N VAL A 29 -19.31 -0.69 16.80
CA VAL A 29 -19.89 0.22 17.80
C VAL A 29 -21.21 -0.32 18.36
N CYS A 30 -22.06 -0.94 17.52
CA CYS A 30 -23.29 -1.58 17.97
C CYS A 30 -23.01 -2.82 18.82
N ASP A 31 -22.06 -3.65 18.46
CA ASP A 31 -21.62 -4.82 19.24
C ASP A 31 -21.04 -4.40 20.59
N LEU A 32 -20.27 -3.33 20.61
CA LEU A 32 -19.78 -2.72 21.85
C LEU A 32 -20.95 -2.20 22.72
N ALA A 33 -21.94 -1.57 22.12
CA ALA A 33 -23.12 -1.07 22.82
C ALA A 33 -23.97 -2.21 23.41
N LEU A 34 -24.06 -3.36 22.74
CA LEU A 34 -24.74 -4.56 23.21
C LEU A 34 -23.93 -5.36 24.22
N GLY A 35 -22.61 -5.14 24.30
CA GLY A 35 -21.70 -5.96 25.11
C GLY A 35 -21.57 -7.39 24.60
N THR A 36 -21.70 -7.59 23.27
CA THR A 36 -21.51 -8.88 22.61
C THR A 36 -20.02 -9.21 22.45
N ALA A 37 -19.69 -10.50 22.28
CA ALA A 37 -18.32 -10.91 22.00
C ALA A 37 -17.81 -10.28 20.69
N PRO A 38 -16.52 -9.89 20.55
CA PRO A 38 -15.41 -10.14 21.49
C PRO A 38 -15.32 -9.13 22.64
N TYR A 39 -16.13 -8.09 22.68
CA TYR A 39 -16.04 -6.94 23.60
C TYR A 39 -16.75 -7.20 24.95
N LYS A 40 -16.30 -8.20 25.72
CA LYS A 40 -16.90 -8.62 27.01
C LYS A 40 -17.01 -7.50 28.07
N ALA A 41 -16.39 -6.36 27.85
CA ALA A 41 -16.41 -5.22 28.75
C ALA A 41 -17.16 -4.04 28.14
N GLY A 42 -18.28 -4.32 27.48
CA GLY A 42 -19.11 -3.34 26.78
C GLY A 42 -19.74 -2.28 27.70
N LEU A 43 -20.33 -1.29 27.08
CA LEU A 43 -21.22 -0.34 27.72
C LEU A 43 -22.48 -1.09 28.21
N LYS A 44 -23.17 -0.58 29.26
CA LYS A 44 -24.32 -1.29 29.84
C LYS A 44 -25.41 -1.58 28.80
N LYS A 45 -25.74 -2.85 28.63
CA LYS A 45 -26.55 -3.48 27.57
C LYS A 45 -27.95 -2.87 27.34
N ASN A 46 -28.55 -2.21 28.30
CA ASN A 46 -29.98 -1.77 28.24
C ASN A 46 -30.16 -0.25 28.19
N LYS A 47 -29.08 0.55 28.11
CA LYS A 47 -29.14 2.00 28.22
C LYS A 47 -28.35 2.75 27.18
N THR A 48 -27.72 2.05 26.20
CA THR A 48 -26.94 2.69 25.13
C THR A 48 -27.78 2.81 23.86
N THR A 49 -27.88 4.03 23.34
CA THR A 49 -28.54 4.34 22.07
C THR A 49 -27.51 4.81 21.07
N VAL A 50 -27.55 4.29 19.85
CA VAL A 50 -26.65 4.68 18.76
C VAL A 50 -27.43 5.50 17.75
N TYR A 51 -26.87 6.64 17.37
CA TYR A 51 -27.41 7.52 16.34
C TYR A 51 -26.40 7.68 15.21
N THR A 52 -26.88 7.72 13.97
CA THR A 52 -26.07 8.05 12.81
C THR A 52 -26.63 9.26 12.10
N TYR A 53 -25.74 10.12 11.60
CA TYR A 53 -26.13 11.26 10.79
C TYR A 53 -25.30 11.31 9.50
N SER A 54 -26.01 11.43 8.37
CA SER A 54 -25.42 11.85 7.12
C SER A 54 -26.24 12.99 6.51
N ARG A 55 -25.64 13.79 5.63
CA ARG A 55 -26.36 14.89 4.96
C ARG A 55 -27.57 14.39 4.15
N PHE A 56 -27.47 13.20 3.60
CA PHE A 56 -28.51 12.61 2.76
C PHE A 56 -29.63 11.95 3.58
N GLU A 57 -29.27 11.17 4.59
CA GLU A 57 -30.22 10.37 5.36
C GLU A 57 -30.81 11.14 6.57
N GLY A 58 -30.18 12.25 6.97
CA GLY A 58 -30.52 12.93 8.22
C GLY A 58 -30.07 12.16 9.46
N LEU A 59 -30.66 12.49 10.62
CA LEU A 59 -30.39 11.80 11.88
C LEU A 59 -31.28 10.55 11.97
N GLN A 60 -30.66 9.41 12.19
CA GLN A 60 -31.31 8.12 12.39
C GLN A 60 -30.92 7.52 13.73
N ARG A 61 -31.90 6.98 14.44
CA ARG A 61 -31.65 6.10 15.58
C ARG A 61 -31.51 4.67 15.07
N ILE A 62 -30.44 4.01 15.48
CA ILE A 62 -30.13 2.64 15.10
C ILE A 62 -30.54 1.68 16.20
N ASP A 63 -31.24 0.61 15.83
CA ASP A 63 -31.40 -0.55 16.70
C ASP A 63 -30.15 -1.43 16.57
N PRO A 64 -29.31 -1.54 17.62
CA PRO A 64 -28.09 -2.31 17.54
C PRO A 64 -28.30 -3.80 17.23
N GLN A 65 -29.46 -4.37 17.56
CA GLN A 65 -29.77 -5.78 17.29
C GLN A 65 -30.14 -6.05 15.83
N ASN A 66 -30.64 -5.01 15.12
CA ASN A 66 -31.15 -5.12 13.76
C ASN A 66 -30.48 -4.13 12.81
N LEU A 67 -29.17 -3.96 12.93
CA LEU A 67 -28.37 -2.95 12.24
C LEU A 67 -28.57 -2.91 10.72
N PHE A 68 -28.71 -4.06 10.08
CA PHE A 68 -28.82 -4.18 8.61
C PHE A 68 -30.27 -4.19 8.10
N VAL A 69 -31.27 -4.16 8.98
CA VAL A 69 -32.67 -4.08 8.59
C VAL A 69 -33.06 -2.62 8.49
N TYR A 70 -33.10 -2.06 7.29
CA TYR A 70 -33.43 -0.64 7.05
C TYR A 70 -34.76 -0.21 7.69
N ASP A 71 -35.75 -1.08 7.71
CA ASP A 71 -37.07 -0.80 8.28
C ASP A 71 -37.08 -0.59 9.80
N THR A 72 -36.02 -0.99 10.51
CA THR A 72 -35.87 -0.80 11.96
C THR A 72 -35.19 0.51 12.34
N ARG A 73 -34.67 1.27 11.36
CA ARG A 73 -34.03 2.58 11.59
C ARG A 73 -35.10 3.65 11.74
N GLU A 74 -35.13 4.26 12.91
CA GLU A 74 -36.07 5.34 13.20
C GLU A 74 -35.47 6.69 12.76
N GLN A 75 -36.09 7.30 11.74
CA GLN A 75 -35.65 8.62 11.28
C GLN A 75 -36.18 9.73 12.18
N ILE A 76 -35.28 10.58 12.70
CA ILE A 76 -35.64 11.74 13.51
C ILE A 76 -35.96 12.90 12.56
N LYS A 77 -37.21 13.03 12.14
CA LYS A 77 -37.70 13.97 11.10
C LYS A 77 -37.45 15.45 11.41
N GLU A 78 -37.24 15.81 12.67
CA GLU A 78 -37.04 17.18 13.12
C GLU A 78 -35.65 17.69 12.80
N VAL A 79 -34.67 16.79 12.61
CA VAL A 79 -33.24 17.11 12.36
C VAL A 79 -32.95 17.09 10.87
N THR A 80 -33.11 18.24 10.23
CA THR A 80 -32.95 18.39 8.77
C THR A 80 -31.65 19.08 8.35
N ASN A 81 -30.90 19.65 9.31
CA ASN A 81 -29.65 20.37 9.05
C ASN A 81 -28.70 20.30 10.26
N ILE A 82 -27.46 20.72 10.05
CA ILE A 82 -26.41 20.66 11.07
C ILE A 82 -26.74 21.46 12.35
N PRO A 83 -27.26 22.70 12.29
CA PRO A 83 -27.66 23.40 13.51
C PRO A 83 -28.72 22.66 14.33
N LYS A 84 -29.70 22.05 13.67
CA LYS A 84 -30.72 21.25 14.37
C LYS A 84 -30.15 19.95 14.94
N LEU A 85 -29.16 19.34 14.26
CA LEU A 85 -28.43 18.21 14.76
C LEU A 85 -27.77 18.52 16.09
N PHE A 86 -27.00 19.61 16.15
CA PHE A 86 -26.33 20.02 17.38
C PHE A 86 -27.32 20.42 18.50
N GLY A 87 -28.44 21.05 18.14
CA GLY A 87 -29.53 21.30 19.09
C GLY A 87 -30.12 20.01 19.67
N TYR A 88 -30.25 18.98 18.86
CA TYR A 88 -30.70 17.66 19.30
C TYR A 88 -29.68 16.99 20.22
N ILE A 89 -28.39 17.02 19.88
CA ILE A 89 -27.30 16.48 20.72
C ILE A 89 -27.30 17.19 22.07
N GLN A 90 -27.38 18.52 22.08
CA GLN A 90 -27.44 19.31 23.30
C GLN A 90 -28.68 18.96 24.17
N SER A 91 -29.82 18.74 23.53
CA SER A 91 -31.01 18.30 24.23
C SER A 91 -30.88 16.90 24.82
N ALA A 92 -30.19 15.99 24.12
CA ALA A 92 -29.88 14.64 24.63
C ALA A 92 -28.95 14.68 25.83
N GLN A 93 -27.99 15.63 25.85
CA GLN A 93 -27.10 15.86 27.00
C GLN A 93 -27.84 16.41 28.23
N ASN A 94 -28.89 17.20 28.03
CA ASN A 94 -29.62 17.86 29.10
C ASN A 94 -30.82 17.02 29.63
N GLN A 95 -31.12 15.86 29.03
CA GLN A 95 -32.28 15.02 29.40
C GLN A 95 -32.01 14.09 30.58
N VAL A 96 -30.92 14.26 31.33
CA VAL A 96 -30.67 13.47 32.53
C VAL A 96 -31.30 14.15 33.73
N ASP A 97 -32.20 13.46 34.42
CA ASP A 97 -32.75 13.92 35.69
C ASP A 97 -31.62 14.08 36.71
N MET A 98 -31.57 15.25 37.35
CA MET A 98 -30.57 15.64 38.33
C MET A 98 -30.54 14.65 39.49
N VAL A 99 -29.47 13.92 39.64
CA VAL A 99 -29.08 13.25 40.90
C VAL A 99 -27.70 13.74 41.27
N ASP A 100 -27.68 14.50 42.38
CA ASP A 100 -26.44 15.03 42.98
C ASP A 100 -25.51 13.90 43.45
N ASP A 101 -24.29 13.80 42.92
CA ASP A 101 -23.16 13.42 43.75
C ASP A 101 -21.79 13.79 43.12
N TYR A 102 -21.27 14.95 43.48
CA TYR A 102 -19.98 15.50 43.06
C TYR A 102 -18.75 14.93 43.82
N ASN A 103 -18.96 14.03 44.80
CA ASN A 103 -17.90 13.63 45.71
C ASN A 103 -17.12 12.38 45.33
N GLY A 104 -17.55 11.61 44.32
CA GLY A 104 -16.93 10.32 43.97
C GLY A 104 -15.56 10.36 43.31
N PHE A 105 -15.22 11.45 42.58
CA PHE A 105 -13.96 11.53 41.83
C PHE A 105 -12.78 11.99 42.67
N ARG A 106 -12.99 12.81 43.69
CA ARG A 106 -11.94 13.30 44.58
C ARG A 106 -11.41 12.22 45.51
N ASP A 107 -12.27 11.26 45.90
CA ASP A 107 -11.93 10.15 46.78
C ASP A 107 -11.16 9.05 46.06
N ALA A 108 -11.28 8.92 44.76
CA ALA A 108 -10.55 7.94 43.95
C ALA A 108 -9.06 8.27 43.76
N ILE A 109 -8.66 9.55 43.89
CA ILE A 109 -7.27 10.00 43.71
C ILE A 109 -6.50 9.94 45.03
N THR A 110 -7.20 9.92 46.19
CA THR A 110 -6.57 10.05 47.52
C THR A 110 -6.39 8.72 48.29
N GLN A 111 -6.92 7.60 47.79
CA GLN A 111 -6.74 6.29 48.45
C GLN A 111 -6.14 5.28 47.50
N SER A 112 -4.83 5.13 47.53
CA SER A 112 -4.10 3.93 47.16
C SER A 112 -4.31 2.88 48.23
N GLU A 113 -4.91 1.77 47.83
CA GLU A 113 -4.93 0.43 48.44
C GLU A 113 -6.37 -0.14 48.43
N ASP A 114 -6.49 -1.23 47.69
CA ASP A 114 -7.65 -2.08 47.42
C ASP A 114 -8.61 -1.65 46.28
N PRO A 115 -8.89 -2.57 45.32
CA PRO A 115 -9.90 -2.33 44.29
C PRO A 115 -11.29 -2.36 44.95
N VAL A 116 -11.77 -1.15 45.30
CA VAL A 116 -13.15 -0.98 45.71
C VAL A 116 -14.04 -1.38 44.52
N GLU A 117 -14.78 -2.44 44.65
CA GLU A 117 -15.97 -2.72 43.85
C GLU A 117 -16.88 -1.49 43.92
N LYS A 118 -16.68 -0.55 43.00
CA LYS A 118 -17.63 0.56 42.80
C LYS A 118 -18.93 -0.04 42.30
N LYS A 119 -20.01 0.19 43.06
CA LYS A 119 -21.37 -0.10 42.65
C LYS A 119 -21.60 0.46 41.26
N GLU A 120 -21.81 -0.44 40.30
CA GLU A 120 -22.05 -0.21 38.87
C GLU A 120 -23.40 0.49 38.58
N GLU A 121 -23.97 1.26 39.51
CA GLU A 121 -25.40 1.62 39.47
C GLU A 121 -25.73 2.93 38.75
N ASP A 122 -24.76 3.82 38.41
CA ASP A 122 -25.10 5.22 38.15
C ASP A 122 -24.74 5.83 36.77
N ILE A 123 -24.49 5.06 35.71
CA ILE A 123 -24.50 5.63 34.35
C ILE A 123 -25.85 5.31 33.71
N GLU A 124 -26.79 6.26 33.79
CA GLU A 124 -28.16 5.97 33.39
C GLU A 124 -28.43 5.92 31.89
N LYS A 125 -27.69 6.67 31.07
CA LYS A 125 -28.00 6.72 29.61
C LYS A 125 -26.76 7.10 28.80
N VAL A 126 -26.39 6.29 27.82
CA VAL A 126 -25.33 6.59 26.86
C VAL A 126 -25.95 6.80 25.49
N SER A 127 -25.66 7.94 24.84
CA SER A 127 -26.15 8.25 23.49
C SER A 127 -24.97 8.52 22.56
N ILE A 128 -24.60 7.55 21.73
CA ILE A 128 -23.46 7.64 20.81
C ILE A 128 -23.94 8.27 19.49
N PHE A 129 -23.31 9.38 19.08
CA PHE A 129 -23.59 10.07 17.84
C PHE A 129 -22.46 9.87 16.84
N ILE A 130 -22.72 9.15 15.75
CA ILE A 130 -21.79 8.91 14.64
C ILE A 130 -22.16 9.85 13.49
N LEU A 131 -21.28 10.82 13.21
CA LEU A 131 -21.49 11.88 12.24
C LEU A 131 -20.61 11.61 11.00
N LYS A 132 -21.25 11.13 9.94
CA LYS A 132 -20.54 10.75 8.69
C LYS A 132 -20.16 11.99 7.89
N ASP A 133 -18.91 12.09 7.51
CA ASP A 133 -18.33 13.15 6.65
C ASP A 133 -18.62 14.57 7.12
N LEU A 134 -18.77 14.77 8.44
CA LEU A 134 -19.03 16.12 8.98
C LEU A 134 -17.90 17.12 8.67
N HIS A 135 -16.67 16.62 8.44
CA HIS A 135 -15.51 17.46 8.08
C HIS A 135 -15.75 18.35 6.85
N LEU A 136 -16.61 17.94 5.92
CA LEU A 136 -16.98 18.72 4.73
C LEU A 136 -17.80 19.97 5.05
N TYR A 137 -18.26 20.10 6.29
CA TYR A 137 -19.16 21.17 6.74
C TYR A 137 -18.59 21.97 7.91
N PHE A 138 -17.26 21.95 8.10
CA PHE A 138 -16.58 22.76 9.10
C PHE A 138 -16.51 24.24 8.69
N ASP A 139 -17.63 24.94 8.84
CA ASP A 139 -17.66 26.40 8.81
C ASP A 139 -17.41 26.97 10.22
N LYS A 140 -17.29 28.31 10.30
CA LYS A 140 -17.00 29.00 11.57
C LYS A 140 -18.06 28.74 12.65
N ASP A 141 -19.32 28.61 12.24
CA ASP A 141 -20.44 28.41 13.15
C ASP A 141 -20.45 26.97 13.67
N THR A 142 -20.21 25.99 12.80
CA THR A 142 -20.08 24.56 13.17
C THR A 142 -18.91 24.35 14.12
N ILE A 143 -17.72 24.93 13.82
CA ILE A 143 -16.55 24.86 14.69
C ILE A 143 -16.85 25.44 16.07
N ARG A 144 -17.48 26.62 16.12
CA ARG A 144 -17.81 27.24 17.40
C ARG A 144 -18.81 26.40 18.19
N THR A 145 -19.85 25.88 17.52
CA THR A 145 -20.88 25.05 18.15
C THR A 145 -20.29 23.77 18.76
N ILE A 146 -19.35 23.11 18.07
CA ILE A 146 -18.66 21.92 18.60
C ILE A 146 -17.86 22.27 19.87
N ARG A 147 -17.17 23.40 19.86
CA ARG A 147 -16.41 23.86 21.02
C ARG A 147 -17.32 24.16 22.21
N ASP A 148 -18.43 24.85 21.97
CA ASP A 148 -19.43 25.16 23.02
C ASP A 148 -20.08 23.89 23.58
N LEU A 149 -20.37 22.90 22.73
CA LEU A 149 -20.84 21.60 23.17
C LEU A 149 -19.82 20.91 24.09
N LYS A 150 -18.54 20.91 23.74
CA LYS A 150 -17.47 20.31 24.56
C LYS A 150 -17.35 20.99 25.92
N GLU A 151 -17.46 22.32 25.98
CA GLU A 151 -17.37 23.08 27.23
C GLU A 151 -18.59 22.86 28.14
N ASN A 152 -19.74 22.52 27.56
CA ASN A 152 -21.00 22.30 28.27
C ASN A 152 -21.35 20.82 28.44
N PHE A 153 -20.44 19.90 28.21
CA PHE A 153 -20.68 18.49 28.47
C PHE A 153 -20.99 18.26 29.96
N ASN A 154 -22.17 17.72 30.21
CA ASN A 154 -22.54 17.29 31.55
C ASN A 154 -21.85 15.97 31.87
N GLU A 155 -21.21 15.84 33.01
CA GLU A 155 -20.51 14.62 33.44
C GLU A 155 -21.48 13.44 33.71
N GLU A 156 -22.76 13.73 33.89
CA GLU A 156 -23.78 12.71 34.19
C GLU A 156 -24.38 12.06 32.95
N SER A 157 -24.39 12.74 31.79
CA SER A 157 -24.86 12.19 30.53
C SER A 157 -23.70 12.00 29.56
N TYR A 158 -23.41 10.76 29.23
CA TYR A 158 -22.34 10.45 28.29
C TYR A 158 -22.88 10.43 26.85
N CYS A 159 -22.56 11.47 26.09
CA CYS A 159 -23.02 11.64 24.71
C CYS A 159 -21.81 11.85 23.76
N PRO A 160 -21.01 10.80 23.48
CA PRO A 160 -19.85 10.94 22.64
C PRO A 160 -20.24 11.28 21.20
N ILE A 161 -19.51 12.25 20.62
CA ILE A 161 -19.60 12.65 19.22
C ILE A 161 -18.43 11.99 18.48
N ILE A 162 -18.75 11.14 17.52
CA ILE A 162 -17.79 10.42 16.71
C ILE A 162 -17.93 10.90 15.28
N ILE A 163 -16.90 11.53 14.73
CA ILE A 163 -16.86 11.91 13.31
C ILE A 163 -16.16 10.79 12.56
N THR A 164 -16.84 10.21 11.55
CA THR A 164 -16.23 9.24 10.64
C THR A 164 -15.92 9.90 9.31
N SER A 165 -14.73 9.63 8.79
CA SER A 165 -14.28 10.14 7.49
C SER A 165 -13.14 9.31 6.94
N PRO A 166 -13.03 9.13 5.60
CA PRO A 166 -11.88 8.49 4.99
C PRO A 166 -10.61 9.36 5.02
N VAL A 167 -10.76 10.67 5.25
CA VAL A 167 -9.66 11.64 5.24
C VAL A 167 -9.64 12.42 6.55
N VAL A 168 -8.44 12.63 7.10
CA VAL A 168 -8.28 13.52 8.26
C VAL A 168 -8.21 14.95 7.75
N ASP A 169 -9.27 15.71 7.99
CA ASP A 169 -9.34 17.13 7.68
C ASP A 169 -9.96 17.87 8.88
N LEU A 170 -9.12 18.10 9.90
CA LEU A 170 -9.54 18.71 11.16
C LEU A 170 -8.98 20.14 11.23
N PRO A 171 -9.82 21.17 11.39
CA PRO A 171 -9.37 22.52 11.65
C PRO A 171 -8.50 22.60 12.90
N CYS A 172 -7.49 23.47 12.90
CA CYS A 172 -6.57 23.63 14.03
C CYS A 172 -7.27 23.99 15.34
N GLU A 173 -8.44 24.63 15.27
CA GLU A 173 -9.30 24.98 16.42
C GLU A 173 -9.92 23.73 17.09
N LEU A 174 -10.04 22.63 16.37
CA LEU A 174 -10.63 21.37 16.84
C LEU A 174 -9.59 20.27 17.14
N GLU A 175 -8.33 20.43 16.73
CA GLU A 175 -7.26 19.42 16.92
C GLU A 175 -7.08 18.99 18.38
N LYS A 176 -7.27 19.90 19.34
CA LYS A 176 -7.14 19.60 20.77
C LYS A 176 -8.43 19.07 21.41
N ILE A 177 -9.52 19.08 20.66
CA ILE A 177 -10.85 18.66 21.13
C ILE A 177 -11.11 17.23 20.77
N PHE A 178 -10.71 16.83 19.55
CA PHE A 178 -10.94 15.50 19.05
C PHE A 178 -9.73 14.61 19.30
N THR A 179 -9.98 13.44 19.88
CA THR A 179 -9.01 12.34 19.91
C THR A 179 -9.08 11.60 18.59
N TYR A 180 -7.94 11.47 17.93
CA TYR A 180 -7.83 10.77 16.66
C TYR A 180 -7.75 9.26 16.87
N PHE A 181 -8.51 8.53 16.07
CA PHE A 181 -8.49 7.08 16.02
C PHE A 181 -8.52 6.61 14.56
N GLU A 182 -7.56 5.78 14.16
CA GLU A 182 -7.55 5.13 12.85
C GLU A 182 -8.21 3.77 12.99
N TYR A 183 -9.34 3.59 12.31
CA TYR A 183 -10.00 2.30 12.20
C TYR A 183 -9.41 1.59 10.99
N GLU A 184 -8.56 0.61 11.28
CA GLU A 184 -7.83 -0.16 10.26
C GLU A 184 -8.80 -0.97 9.39
N THR A 185 -8.37 -1.31 8.18
CA THR A 185 -9.05 -2.29 7.33
C THR A 185 -9.08 -3.65 8.02
N MET A 186 -10.01 -4.50 7.61
CA MET A 186 -10.23 -5.83 8.16
C MET A 186 -8.92 -6.61 8.32
N SER A 187 -8.73 -7.23 9.47
CA SER A 187 -7.63 -8.16 9.72
C SER A 187 -7.79 -9.44 8.90
N THR A 188 -6.77 -10.28 8.86
CA THR A 188 -6.86 -11.58 8.17
C THR A 188 -7.95 -12.46 8.76
N GLU A 189 -8.17 -12.37 10.08
CA GLU A 189 -9.21 -13.13 10.81
C GLU A 189 -10.60 -12.59 10.45
N ASP A 190 -10.79 -11.26 10.46
CA ASP A 190 -12.07 -10.64 10.09
C ASP A 190 -12.45 -10.93 8.63
N ILE A 191 -11.46 -10.91 7.71
CA ILE A 191 -11.67 -11.29 6.30
C ILE A 191 -12.07 -12.76 6.19
N HIS A 192 -11.44 -13.65 6.98
CA HIS A 192 -11.77 -15.06 6.99
C HIS A 192 -13.21 -15.27 7.42
N ASP A 193 -13.62 -14.67 8.54
CA ASP A 193 -14.96 -14.80 9.06
C ASP A 193 -16.00 -14.21 8.09
N PHE A 194 -15.72 -13.04 7.53
CA PHE A 194 -16.59 -12.42 6.51
C PHE A 194 -16.75 -13.31 5.27
N ILE A 195 -15.66 -13.87 4.74
CA ILE A 195 -15.71 -14.73 3.55
C ILE A 195 -16.36 -16.07 3.90
N TYR A 196 -16.06 -16.62 5.07
CA TYR A 196 -16.64 -17.90 5.51
C TYR A 196 -18.16 -17.80 5.57
N ASP A 197 -18.70 -16.76 6.20
CA ASP A 197 -20.14 -16.52 6.30
C ASP A 197 -20.83 -16.41 4.92
N GLU A 198 -20.15 -15.82 3.93
CA GLU A 198 -20.73 -15.53 2.61
C GLU A 198 -20.52 -16.69 1.60
N VAL A 199 -19.51 -17.53 1.78
CA VAL A 199 -19.06 -18.51 0.76
C VAL A 199 -19.21 -19.96 1.20
N TYR A 200 -19.33 -20.21 2.50
CA TYR A 200 -19.41 -21.58 3.04
C TYR A 200 -20.57 -22.39 2.44
N ASP A 201 -21.73 -21.78 2.30
CA ASP A 201 -22.92 -22.42 1.73
C ASP A 201 -22.79 -22.75 0.22
N LEU A 202 -21.78 -22.17 -0.46
CA LEU A 202 -21.50 -22.43 -1.88
C LEU A 202 -20.64 -23.68 -2.11
N GLY A 203 -20.21 -24.37 -1.05
CA GLY A 203 -19.51 -25.65 -1.11
C GLY A 203 -18.01 -25.56 -1.43
N TYR A 204 -17.37 -24.43 -1.11
CA TYR A 204 -15.91 -24.29 -1.20
C TYR A 204 -15.23 -24.98 0.00
N ASP A 205 -14.09 -25.61 -0.24
CA ASP A 205 -13.28 -26.20 0.82
C ASP A 205 -12.45 -25.15 1.57
N ASP A 206 -11.95 -25.48 2.75
CA ASP A 206 -11.17 -24.56 3.59
C ASP A 206 -9.93 -24.03 2.87
N ALA A 207 -9.30 -24.82 2.01
CA ALA A 207 -8.13 -24.39 1.25
C ALA A 207 -8.48 -23.32 0.20
N ALA A 208 -9.63 -23.45 -0.47
CA ALA A 208 -10.14 -22.45 -1.40
C ALA A 208 -10.51 -21.17 -0.65
N ILE A 209 -11.19 -21.28 0.49
CA ILE A 209 -11.53 -20.12 1.34
C ILE A 209 -10.26 -19.39 1.78
N GLN A 210 -9.23 -20.08 2.24
CA GLN A 210 -7.95 -19.46 2.62
C GLN A 210 -7.29 -18.73 1.44
N ASN A 211 -7.36 -19.28 0.22
CA ASN A 211 -6.82 -18.62 -0.97
C ASN A 211 -7.61 -17.35 -1.33
N ILE A 212 -8.93 -17.38 -1.20
CA ILE A 212 -9.80 -16.20 -1.38
C ILE A 212 -9.47 -15.14 -0.32
N CYS A 213 -9.29 -15.53 0.95
CA CYS A 213 -8.88 -14.63 2.02
C CYS A 213 -7.54 -13.94 1.72
N LYS A 214 -6.52 -14.71 1.33
CA LYS A 214 -5.21 -14.16 0.94
C LYS A 214 -5.33 -13.18 -0.23
N ALA A 215 -6.16 -13.50 -1.23
CA ALA A 215 -6.39 -12.63 -2.37
C ALA A 215 -7.19 -11.37 -1.99
N SER A 216 -7.97 -11.41 -0.92
CA SER A 216 -8.83 -10.32 -0.43
C SER A 216 -8.10 -9.34 0.50
N LEU A 217 -6.92 -9.67 1.01
CA LEU A 217 -6.14 -8.80 1.90
C LEU A 217 -6.02 -7.38 1.34
N GLY A 218 -6.34 -6.38 2.17
CA GLY A 218 -6.28 -4.96 1.82
C GLY A 218 -7.45 -4.41 1.02
N LEU A 219 -8.46 -5.24 0.74
CA LEU A 219 -9.75 -4.79 0.23
C LEU A 219 -10.68 -4.48 1.42
N THR A 220 -11.58 -3.52 1.23
CA THR A 220 -12.69 -3.30 2.14
C THR A 220 -13.74 -4.40 2.00
N ALA A 221 -14.57 -4.63 3.02
CA ALA A 221 -15.66 -5.61 2.97
C ALA A 221 -16.54 -5.43 1.73
N ARG A 222 -16.86 -4.18 1.41
CA ARG A 222 -17.67 -3.83 0.23
C ARG A 222 -16.95 -4.15 -1.09
N GLU A 223 -15.63 -3.97 -1.15
CA GLU A 223 -14.83 -4.29 -2.33
C GLU A 223 -14.70 -5.80 -2.49
N ILE A 224 -14.50 -6.55 -1.41
CA ILE A 224 -14.52 -8.02 -1.41
C ILE A 224 -15.86 -8.52 -1.94
N TRP A 225 -16.96 -8.07 -1.34
CA TRP A 225 -18.30 -8.47 -1.77
C TRP A 225 -18.55 -8.18 -3.25
N ARG A 226 -18.19 -6.99 -3.71
CA ARG A 226 -18.32 -6.60 -5.12
C ARG A 226 -17.50 -7.49 -6.05
N ALA A 227 -16.27 -7.81 -5.67
CA ALA A 227 -15.39 -8.69 -6.44
C ALA A 227 -15.94 -10.12 -6.50
N LEU A 228 -16.45 -10.64 -5.39
CA LEU A 228 -17.08 -11.96 -5.34
C LEU A 228 -18.33 -12.01 -6.22
N CYS A 229 -19.24 -11.03 -6.09
CA CYS A 229 -20.43 -10.93 -6.94
C CYS A 229 -20.09 -10.81 -8.42
N HIS A 230 -19.07 -9.99 -8.78
CA HIS A 230 -18.61 -9.84 -10.16
C HIS A 230 -18.01 -11.14 -10.70
N SER A 231 -17.26 -11.87 -9.87
CA SER A 231 -16.70 -13.17 -10.23
C SER A 231 -17.79 -14.18 -10.56
N VAL A 232 -18.76 -14.33 -9.66
CA VAL A 232 -19.89 -15.26 -9.88
C VAL A 232 -20.71 -14.86 -11.11
N ALA A 233 -20.97 -13.56 -11.32
CA ALA A 233 -21.71 -13.08 -12.49
C ALA A 233 -20.95 -13.34 -13.81
N LYS A 234 -19.62 -13.26 -13.83
CA LYS A 234 -18.80 -13.38 -15.03
C LYS A 234 -18.40 -14.82 -15.35
N TYR A 235 -18.08 -15.58 -14.32
CA TYR A 235 -17.48 -16.92 -14.45
C TYR A 235 -18.38 -18.05 -13.94
N GLY A 236 -19.49 -17.73 -13.25
CA GLY A 236 -20.36 -18.72 -12.60
C GLY A 236 -19.75 -19.36 -11.33
N THR A 237 -18.55 -18.91 -10.93
CA THR A 237 -17.80 -19.41 -9.76
C THR A 237 -16.92 -18.29 -9.22
N ILE A 238 -16.39 -18.46 -8.01
CA ILE A 238 -15.43 -17.51 -7.47
C ILE A 238 -14.06 -17.78 -8.08
N ASP A 239 -13.58 -16.81 -8.86
CA ASP A 239 -12.26 -16.82 -9.49
C ASP A 239 -11.38 -15.77 -8.81
N LEU A 240 -10.20 -16.17 -8.34
CA LEU A 240 -9.21 -15.28 -7.72
C LEU A 240 -8.79 -14.13 -8.63
N GLN A 241 -8.92 -14.31 -9.95
CA GLN A 241 -8.61 -13.25 -10.92
C GLN A 241 -9.50 -12.03 -10.75
N ALA A 242 -10.77 -12.22 -10.37
CA ALA A 242 -11.69 -11.11 -10.13
C ALA A 242 -11.25 -10.23 -8.94
N LEU A 243 -10.75 -10.84 -7.87
CA LEU A 243 -10.19 -10.12 -6.72
C LEU A 243 -8.93 -9.33 -7.11
N GLN A 244 -8.08 -9.90 -7.96
CA GLN A 244 -6.92 -9.18 -8.50
C GLN A 244 -7.34 -8.00 -9.39
N GLU A 245 -8.36 -8.19 -10.25
CA GLU A 245 -8.91 -7.10 -11.09
C GLU A 245 -9.44 -5.95 -10.23
N GLU A 246 -10.08 -6.23 -9.08
CA GLU A 246 -10.55 -5.20 -8.16
C GLU A 246 -9.38 -4.45 -7.51
N LYS A 247 -8.34 -5.14 -7.04
CA LYS A 247 -7.11 -4.50 -6.53
C LYS A 247 -6.48 -3.58 -7.58
N VAL A 248 -6.44 -4.00 -8.83
CA VAL A 248 -5.96 -3.17 -9.94
C VAL A 248 -6.77 -1.88 -10.07
N GLN A 249 -8.10 -1.94 -9.91
CA GLN A 249 -8.95 -0.74 -9.96
C GLN A 249 -8.68 0.23 -8.81
N ILE A 250 -8.45 -0.28 -7.60
CA ILE A 250 -8.13 0.54 -6.44
C ILE A 250 -6.78 1.24 -6.64
N VAL A 251 -5.77 0.49 -7.08
CA VAL A 251 -4.45 1.04 -7.40
C VAL A 251 -4.55 2.14 -8.46
N LYS A 252 -5.29 1.91 -9.55
CA LYS A 252 -5.49 2.92 -10.60
C LYS A 252 -6.19 4.18 -10.12
N LYS A 253 -7.14 4.07 -9.19
CA LYS A 253 -7.84 5.23 -8.59
C LYS A 253 -6.92 6.10 -7.74
N SER A 254 -5.81 5.58 -7.23
CA SER A 254 -4.85 6.34 -6.43
C SER A 254 -4.19 7.49 -7.18
N GLY A 255 -4.11 7.39 -8.53
CA GLY A 255 -3.46 8.36 -9.40
C GLY A 255 -1.92 8.39 -9.32
N ALA A 256 -1.33 7.81 -8.27
CA ALA A 256 0.11 7.81 -7.99
C ALA A 256 0.75 6.42 -8.13
N LEU A 257 -0.07 5.37 -8.09
CA LEU A 257 0.36 3.98 -8.25
C LEU A 257 -0.14 3.41 -9.57
N ASP A 258 0.73 2.67 -10.24
CA ASP A 258 0.39 1.85 -11.40
C ASP A 258 0.55 0.37 -11.04
N TYR A 259 -0.43 -0.45 -11.39
CA TYR A 259 -0.34 -1.90 -11.27
C TYR A 259 0.36 -2.46 -12.49
N LEU A 260 1.50 -3.11 -12.31
CA LEU A 260 2.24 -3.75 -13.37
C LEU A 260 1.98 -5.25 -13.35
N THR A 261 1.64 -5.80 -14.52
CA THR A 261 1.54 -7.27 -14.68
C THR A 261 2.92 -7.81 -15.02
N PRO A 262 3.59 -8.53 -14.10
CA PRO A 262 4.92 -9.05 -14.36
C PRO A 262 4.87 -10.12 -15.45
N LYS A 263 5.66 -9.93 -16.52
CA LYS A 263 5.71 -10.84 -17.67
C LYS A 263 7.02 -11.63 -17.75
N GLN A 264 8.04 -11.18 -17.03
CA GLN A 264 9.37 -11.76 -17.09
C GLN A 264 9.53 -12.84 -16.01
N THR A 265 10.16 -13.94 -16.38
CA THR A 265 10.48 -15.06 -15.46
C THR A 265 11.97 -15.09 -15.13
N LEU A 266 12.39 -15.91 -14.17
CA LEU A 266 13.81 -16.12 -13.87
C LEU A 266 14.58 -16.64 -15.10
N GLU A 267 13.93 -17.42 -15.96
CA GLU A 267 14.52 -17.96 -17.19
C GLU A 267 14.71 -16.93 -18.28
N ASP A 268 13.95 -15.82 -18.22
CA ASP A 268 14.09 -14.69 -19.13
C ASP A 268 15.26 -13.77 -18.78
N THR A 269 15.94 -14.05 -17.65
CA THR A 269 17.04 -13.23 -17.14
C THR A 269 18.35 -13.97 -17.31
N GLY A 270 19.21 -13.47 -18.19
CA GLY A 270 20.58 -13.96 -18.33
C GLY A 270 21.49 -13.29 -17.30
N GLY A 271 22.28 -14.06 -16.57
CA GLY A 271 23.17 -13.58 -15.53
C GLY A 271 22.48 -13.26 -14.21
N TYR A 272 23.15 -12.44 -13.38
CA TYR A 272 22.69 -11.97 -12.06
C TYR A 272 22.40 -13.09 -11.05
N GLU A 273 23.27 -14.10 -11.00
CA GLU A 273 23.07 -15.28 -10.17
C GLU A 273 22.94 -14.97 -8.68
N ASN A 274 23.72 -14.02 -8.16
CA ASN A 274 23.63 -13.63 -6.75
C ASN A 274 22.27 -12.98 -6.43
N LEU A 275 21.75 -12.17 -7.36
CA LEU A 275 20.43 -11.57 -7.22
C LEU A 275 19.33 -12.64 -7.28
N LYS A 276 19.46 -13.63 -8.18
CA LYS A 276 18.51 -14.76 -8.28
C LYS A 276 18.48 -15.58 -6.98
N VAL A 277 19.62 -15.76 -6.32
CA VAL A 277 19.68 -16.42 -4.99
C VAL A 277 18.90 -15.59 -3.97
N TRP A 278 19.14 -14.28 -3.92
CA TRP A 278 18.42 -13.40 -3.01
C TRP A 278 16.90 -13.40 -3.24
N ILE A 279 16.44 -13.40 -4.51
CA ILE A 279 15.00 -13.49 -4.81
C ILE A 279 14.40 -14.82 -4.29
N LYS A 280 15.17 -15.92 -4.35
CA LYS A 280 14.73 -17.21 -3.76
C LYS A 280 14.68 -17.15 -2.23
N GLU A 281 15.63 -16.47 -1.60
CA GLU A 281 15.64 -16.23 -0.15
C GLU A 281 14.43 -15.40 0.30
N LEU A 282 14.04 -14.37 -0.48
CA LEU A 282 12.83 -13.59 -0.21
C LEU A 282 11.58 -14.48 -0.14
N LYS A 283 11.45 -15.48 -1.03
CA LYS A 283 10.32 -16.41 -1.01
C LYS A 283 10.24 -17.18 0.30
N ASN A 284 11.38 -17.64 0.79
CA ASN A 284 11.45 -18.36 2.06
C ASN A 284 11.11 -17.45 3.26
N ALA A 285 11.52 -16.17 3.19
CA ALA A 285 11.22 -15.20 4.26
C ALA A 285 9.73 -14.78 4.32
N LEU A 286 8.98 -14.95 3.24
CA LEU A 286 7.53 -14.71 3.19
C LEU A 286 6.70 -15.90 3.68
N ASP A 287 7.32 -17.03 3.98
CA ASP A 287 6.62 -18.21 4.50
C ASP A 287 6.12 -17.92 5.93
N PRO A 288 4.87 -18.29 6.27
CA PRO A 288 4.35 -18.19 7.64
C PRO A 288 5.22 -18.87 8.69
N GLU A 289 5.86 -20.00 8.34
CA GLU A 289 6.80 -20.70 9.24
C GLU A 289 8.04 -19.86 9.57
N ALA A 290 8.54 -19.10 8.58
CA ALA A 290 9.68 -18.20 8.79
C ALA A 290 9.33 -17.09 9.81
N LYS A 291 8.12 -16.53 9.71
CA LYS A 291 7.62 -15.53 10.68
C LYS A 291 7.51 -16.13 12.08
N ALA A 292 6.98 -17.34 12.21
CA ALA A 292 6.88 -18.06 13.49
C ALA A 292 8.26 -18.37 14.09
N TYR A 293 9.28 -18.60 13.23
CA TYR A 293 10.67 -18.83 13.65
C TYR A 293 11.38 -17.53 14.09
N GLY A 294 10.82 -16.36 13.77
CA GLY A 294 11.40 -15.04 14.09
C GLY A 294 12.26 -14.45 12.96
N VAL A 295 12.12 -14.93 11.72
CA VAL A 295 12.79 -14.31 10.55
C VAL A 295 12.15 -12.94 10.32
N PRO A 296 12.96 -11.86 10.26
CA PRO A 296 12.43 -10.53 10.00
C PRO A 296 11.82 -10.44 8.60
N GLN A 297 10.74 -9.70 8.46
CA GLN A 297 10.13 -9.47 7.15
C GLN A 297 11.07 -8.67 6.23
N PRO A 298 11.20 -9.07 4.96
CA PRO A 298 12.05 -8.36 4.01
C PRO A 298 11.50 -6.96 3.71
N LYS A 299 12.34 -5.95 3.83
CA LYS A 299 12.00 -4.55 3.51
C LYS A 299 12.24 -4.22 2.04
N GLY A 300 13.21 -4.88 1.42
CA GLY A 300 13.51 -4.72 0.00
C GLY A 300 14.97 -4.40 -0.33
N ALA A 301 15.17 -3.87 -1.54
CA ALA A 301 16.53 -3.61 -2.04
C ALA A 301 16.60 -2.34 -2.91
N MET A 302 17.79 -1.76 -2.94
CA MET A 302 18.19 -0.76 -3.91
C MET A 302 18.97 -1.41 -5.04
N LEU A 303 18.54 -1.21 -6.27
CA LEU A 303 19.19 -1.71 -7.47
C LEU A 303 19.89 -0.54 -8.18
N VAL A 304 21.20 -0.56 -8.17
CA VAL A 304 22.04 0.53 -8.64
C VAL A 304 22.84 0.07 -9.84
N GLY A 305 22.96 0.88 -10.86
CA GLY A 305 23.77 0.50 -12.03
C GLY A 305 23.45 1.33 -13.25
N LEU A 306 24.17 1.06 -14.31
CA LEU A 306 24.02 1.77 -15.58
C LEU A 306 22.65 1.54 -16.20
N PRO A 307 22.12 2.50 -16.98
CA PRO A 307 20.87 2.31 -17.69
C PRO A 307 20.94 1.12 -18.66
N GLY A 308 19.82 0.43 -18.83
CA GLY A 308 19.72 -0.71 -19.74
C GLY A 308 20.26 -2.05 -19.20
N ASN A 309 20.71 -2.13 -17.95
CA ASN A 309 21.20 -3.37 -17.33
C ASN A 309 20.10 -4.15 -16.55
N GLY A 310 18.83 -3.91 -16.83
CA GLY A 310 17.76 -4.80 -16.36
C GLY A 310 17.30 -4.60 -14.91
N LYS A 311 17.57 -3.46 -14.26
CA LYS A 311 17.13 -3.16 -12.88
C LYS A 311 15.62 -3.26 -12.70
N THR A 312 14.85 -2.57 -13.52
CA THR A 312 13.37 -2.61 -13.51
C THR A 312 12.86 -4.01 -13.82
N MET A 313 13.51 -4.71 -14.78
CA MET A 313 13.18 -6.11 -15.10
C MET A 313 13.38 -7.04 -13.90
N ALA A 314 14.40 -6.78 -13.08
CA ALA A 314 14.65 -7.58 -11.87
C ALA A 314 13.49 -7.49 -10.86
N ALA A 315 12.84 -6.34 -10.74
CA ALA A 315 11.63 -6.17 -9.92
C ALA A 315 10.44 -6.96 -10.48
N GLU A 316 10.25 -6.96 -11.81
CA GLU A 316 9.24 -7.78 -12.46
C GLU A 316 9.46 -9.28 -12.24
N VAL A 317 10.71 -9.74 -12.40
CA VAL A 317 11.10 -11.14 -12.17
C VAL A 317 10.88 -11.55 -10.72
N ALA A 318 11.23 -10.67 -9.77
CA ALA A 318 11.00 -10.94 -8.36
C ALA A 318 9.49 -11.08 -8.07
N ALA A 319 8.66 -10.16 -8.55
CA ALA A 319 7.21 -10.23 -8.38
C ALA A 319 6.60 -11.50 -8.98
N ASN A 320 7.02 -11.86 -10.19
CA ASN A 320 6.56 -13.08 -10.86
C ASN A 320 6.95 -14.34 -10.07
N TYR A 321 8.21 -14.43 -9.64
CA TYR A 321 8.71 -15.60 -8.90
C TYR A 321 8.06 -15.75 -7.53
N LEU A 322 7.81 -14.64 -6.84
CA LEU A 322 7.15 -14.61 -5.54
C LEU A 322 5.63 -14.84 -5.66
N GLY A 323 5.05 -14.61 -6.85
CA GLY A 323 3.61 -14.70 -7.08
C GLY A 323 2.82 -13.57 -6.40
N ILE A 324 3.43 -12.40 -6.21
CA ILE A 324 2.82 -11.25 -5.52
C ILE A 324 2.66 -10.06 -6.47
N PRO A 325 1.72 -9.13 -6.18
CA PRO A 325 1.50 -7.93 -6.99
C PRO A 325 2.76 -7.07 -7.14
N LEU A 326 2.91 -6.43 -8.31
CA LEU A 326 3.92 -5.41 -8.58
C LEU A 326 3.24 -4.06 -8.73
N LEU A 327 3.50 -3.17 -7.81
CA LEU A 327 3.02 -1.79 -7.81
C LEU A 327 4.18 -0.86 -8.17
N SER A 328 3.97 0.05 -9.12
CA SER A 328 4.95 1.08 -9.47
C SER A 328 4.52 2.42 -8.91
N LEU A 329 5.37 3.04 -8.11
CA LEU A 329 5.16 4.37 -7.56
C LEU A 329 5.78 5.41 -8.50
N ASP A 330 4.93 6.21 -9.14
CA ASP A 330 5.34 7.30 -10.01
C ASP A 330 5.51 8.61 -9.23
N LEU A 331 6.72 8.83 -8.73
CA LEU A 331 7.05 10.04 -7.98
C LEU A 331 6.91 11.31 -8.81
N ALA A 332 7.07 11.24 -10.13
CA ALA A 332 6.95 12.42 -11.01
C ALA A 332 5.49 12.89 -11.10
N LYS A 333 4.53 11.95 -11.15
CA LYS A 333 3.09 12.30 -11.08
C LYS A 333 2.73 12.99 -9.76
N ILE A 334 3.30 12.53 -8.66
CA ILE A 334 3.06 13.11 -7.32
C ILE A 334 3.59 14.53 -7.24
N MET A 335 4.82 14.77 -7.73
CA MET A 335 5.45 16.10 -7.67
C MET A 335 4.84 17.12 -8.64
N GLY A 336 4.14 16.68 -9.68
CA GLY A 336 3.43 17.56 -10.63
C GLY A 336 2.14 18.17 -10.08
N SER A 337 1.70 17.81 -8.87
CA SER A 337 0.49 18.32 -8.24
C SER A 337 0.75 19.60 -7.42
N PHE A 338 -0.33 20.33 -7.08
CA PHE A 338 -0.24 21.56 -6.29
C PHE A 338 0.35 21.30 -4.89
N VAL A 339 1.01 22.30 -4.32
CA VAL A 339 1.58 22.28 -2.96
C VAL A 339 0.53 21.81 -1.94
N GLY A 340 0.88 20.82 -1.11
CA GLY A 340 -0.02 20.19 -0.13
C GLY A 340 -0.77 18.96 -0.66
N GLN A 341 -0.97 18.80 -1.98
CA GLN A 341 -1.56 17.57 -2.55
C GLN A 341 -0.53 16.44 -2.66
N SER A 342 0.73 16.77 -2.93
CA SER A 342 1.81 15.79 -3.07
C SER A 342 2.01 14.94 -1.81
N GLU A 343 1.94 15.57 -0.63
CA GLU A 343 2.08 14.86 0.66
C GLU A 343 0.90 13.92 0.92
N ARG A 344 -0.32 14.34 0.60
CA ARG A 344 -1.51 13.50 0.72
C ARG A 344 -1.50 12.36 -0.29
N GLN A 345 -1.03 12.60 -1.51
CA GLN A 345 -0.93 11.58 -2.55
C GLN A 345 0.09 10.50 -2.20
N ILE A 346 1.28 10.86 -1.70
CA ILE A 346 2.28 9.86 -1.29
C ILE A 346 1.78 9.05 -0.09
N ALA A 347 1.19 9.70 0.93
CA ALA A 347 0.63 9.00 2.09
C ALA A 347 -0.45 8.00 1.65
N ASN A 348 -1.36 8.41 0.77
CA ASN A 348 -2.38 7.52 0.22
C ASN A 348 -1.79 6.38 -0.63
N ALA A 349 -0.78 6.65 -1.46
CA ALA A 349 -0.11 5.62 -2.24
C ALA A 349 0.57 4.57 -1.35
N LEU A 350 1.29 5.00 -0.33
CA LEU A 350 1.95 4.08 0.62
C LEU A 350 0.93 3.28 1.45
N ARG A 351 -0.19 3.90 1.83
CA ARG A 351 -1.30 3.21 2.51
C ARG A 351 -1.91 2.12 1.61
N ILE A 352 -2.18 2.43 0.32
CA ILE A 352 -2.70 1.45 -0.64
C ILE A 352 -1.67 0.33 -0.89
N ALA A 353 -0.37 0.65 -0.96
CA ALA A 353 0.67 -0.37 -1.08
C ALA A 353 0.66 -1.31 0.13
N LYS A 354 0.54 -0.77 1.37
CA LYS A 354 0.42 -1.57 2.60
C LYS A 354 -0.85 -2.42 2.59
N ALA A 355 -1.97 -1.88 2.13
CA ALA A 355 -3.22 -2.62 1.98
C ALA A 355 -3.13 -3.75 0.93
N CYS A 356 -2.29 -3.61 -0.10
CA CYS A 356 -2.05 -4.66 -1.10
C CYS A 356 -1.01 -5.69 -0.69
N ALA A 357 -0.45 -5.61 0.52
CA ALA A 357 0.57 -6.55 0.99
C ALA A 357 0.03 -8.00 1.06
N PRO A 358 0.87 -9.03 0.79
CA PRO A 358 2.26 -8.90 0.37
C PRO A 358 2.38 -8.42 -1.09
N CYS A 359 3.21 -7.40 -1.34
CA CYS A 359 3.42 -6.87 -2.69
C CYS A 359 4.84 -6.33 -2.86
N ILE A 360 5.26 -6.13 -4.11
CA ILE A 360 6.47 -5.35 -4.43
C ILE A 360 6.06 -3.92 -4.78
N LEU A 361 6.68 -2.95 -4.12
CA LEU A 361 6.60 -1.53 -4.45
C LEU A 361 7.84 -1.11 -5.21
N LEU A 362 7.71 -0.90 -6.51
CA LEU A 362 8.79 -0.42 -7.37
C LEU A 362 8.82 1.11 -7.39
N VAL A 363 9.96 1.68 -7.04
CA VAL A 363 10.27 3.10 -7.21
C VAL A 363 11.37 3.21 -8.26
N ASP A 364 10.97 3.42 -9.52
CA ASP A 364 11.92 3.45 -10.63
C ASP A 364 12.57 4.82 -10.77
N GLU A 365 13.88 4.83 -11.09
CA GLU A 365 14.67 6.05 -11.27
C GLU A 365 14.54 7.05 -10.11
N ALA A 366 14.68 6.54 -8.88
CA ALA A 366 14.46 7.30 -7.65
C ALA A 366 15.29 8.60 -7.58
N GLU A 367 16.48 8.64 -8.21
CA GLU A 367 17.35 9.81 -8.26
C GLU A 367 16.72 11.01 -8.96
N LYS A 368 15.84 10.80 -9.94
CA LYS A 368 15.22 11.91 -10.70
C LYS A 368 14.36 12.82 -9.84
N VAL A 369 13.74 12.26 -8.82
CA VAL A 369 12.85 12.99 -7.93
C VAL A 369 13.50 13.25 -6.57
N LEU A 370 14.08 12.21 -5.96
CA LEU A 370 14.65 12.31 -4.62
C LEU A 370 15.98 13.10 -4.61
N GLY A 371 16.68 13.15 -5.76
CA GLY A 371 17.95 13.88 -5.92
C GLY A 371 17.80 15.40 -5.80
N GLY A 372 16.67 15.95 -6.17
CA GLY A 372 16.38 17.39 -6.06
C GLY A 372 16.39 17.93 -4.63
N SER A 373 16.22 17.06 -3.62
CA SER A 373 16.25 17.47 -2.21
C SER A 373 17.63 17.90 -1.71
N VAL A 374 18.69 17.49 -2.40
CA VAL A 374 20.11 17.75 -2.01
C VAL A 374 20.63 19.07 -2.60
N SER A 375 20.07 19.56 -3.70
CA SER A 375 20.67 20.63 -4.50
C SER A 375 19.86 21.91 -4.65
N SER A 376 18.65 22.03 -4.09
CA SER A 376 17.76 23.15 -4.42
C SER A 376 17.73 24.27 -3.37
N ASN A 377 18.20 25.46 -3.79
CA ASN A 377 17.85 26.78 -3.22
C ASN A 377 16.47 27.28 -3.73
N SER A 378 15.57 26.40 -4.21
CA SER A 378 14.29 26.75 -4.80
C SER A 378 13.12 26.60 -3.82
N THR A 379 12.07 27.37 -4.03
CA THR A 379 10.85 27.49 -3.21
C THR A 379 10.10 26.16 -2.98
N ASP A 380 10.37 25.11 -3.80
CA ASP A 380 9.74 23.79 -3.72
C ASP A 380 10.48 22.78 -2.83
N SER A 381 11.64 23.17 -2.26
CA SER A 381 12.48 22.27 -1.45
C SER A 381 11.78 21.71 -0.20
N GLY A 382 10.83 22.44 0.37
CA GLY A 382 10.09 22.02 1.57
C GLY A 382 9.13 20.86 1.32
N THR A 383 8.41 20.85 0.20
CA THR A 383 7.46 19.78 -0.17
C THR A 383 8.20 18.50 -0.52
N LEU A 384 9.28 18.60 -1.30
CA LEU A 384 10.10 17.46 -1.66
C LEU A 384 10.73 16.79 -0.43
N SER A 385 11.27 17.59 0.50
CA SER A 385 11.85 17.06 1.75
C SER A 385 10.82 16.31 2.60
N ARG A 386 9.55 16.75 2.61
CA ARG A 386 8.46 16.07 3.33
C ARG A 386 8.05 14.76 2.66
N VAL A 387 7.96 14.73 1.32
CA VAL A 387 7.72 13.50 0.56
C VAL A 387 8.83 12.48 0.79
N VAL A 388 10.09 12.90 0.74
CA VAL A 388 11.25 12.05 1.07
C VAL A 388 11.15 11.51 2.49
N ALA A 389 10.81 12.36 3.46
CA ALA A 389 10.66 11.95 4.86
C ALA A 389 9.55 10.90 5.03
N GLN A 390 8.43 11.01 4.34
CA GLN A 390 7.35 10.00 4.38
C GLN A 390 7.81 8.65 3.82
N ILE A 391 8.54 8.65 2.68
CA ILE A 391 9.10 7.43 2.12
C ILE A 391 10.10 6.80 3.10
N LEU A 392 11.00 7.61 3.68
CA LEU A 392 11.98 7.13 4.65
C LEU A 392 11.35 6.55 5.91
N ASN A 393 10.29 7.18 6.41
CA ASN A 393 9.51 6.69 7.55
C ASN A 393 8.82 5.36 7.22
N PHE A 394 8.24 5.26 6.01
CA PHE A 394 7.63 4.01 5.55
C PHE A 394 8.65 2.85 5.50
N LEU A 395 9.85 3.09 4.96
CA LEU A 395 10.92 2.09 4.90
C LEU A 395 11.44 1.67 6.29
N GLN A 396 11.24 2.48 7.31
CA GLN A 396 11.63 2.16 8.69
C GLN A 396 10.58 1.30 9.42
N GLN A 397 9.33 1.32 8.96
CA GLN A 397 8.27 0.51 9.57
C GLN A 397 8.62 -0.97 9.46
N GLU A 398 8.31 -1.69 10.50
CA GLU A 398 8.40 -3.16 10.54
C GLU A 398 7.03 -3.75 10.16
N ASP A 399 7.04 -4.96 9.63
CA ASP A 399 5.83 -5.74 9.32
C ASP A 399 4.84 -5.08 8.36
N THR A 400 5.31 -4.25 7.43
CA THR A 400 4.43 -3.68 6.39
C THR A 400 3.97 -4.71 5.36
N GLY A 401 4.68 -5.83 5.21
CA GLY A 401 4.46 -6.81 4.14
C GLY A 401 4.79 -6.29 2.74
N VAL A 402 5.32 -5.08 2.61
CA VAL A 402 5.69 -4.46 1.34
C VAL A 402 7.19 -4.56 1.10
N ILE A 403 7.58 -5.23 0.02
CA ILE A 403 8.98 -5.32 -0.41
C ILE A 403 9.27 -4.15 -1.35
N THR A 404 10.01 -3.15 -0.88
CA THR A 404 10.32 -1.98 -1.70
C THR A 404 11.56 -2.23 -2.55
N ILE A 405 11.42 -2.11 -3.87
CA ILE A 405 12.54 -2.16 -4.81
C ILE A 405 12.72 -0.78 -5.41
N MET A 406 13.85 -0.14 -5.10
CA MET A 406 14.22 1.15 -5.69
C MET A 406 15.29 0.95 -6.75
N THR A 407 15.13 1.60 -7.90
CA THR A 407 16.19 1.62 -8.92
C THR A 407 16.86 2.98 -8.98
N SER A 408 18.15 2.99 -9.29
CA SER A 408 18.89 4.24 -9.53
C SER A 408 20.00 4.06 -10.56
N ASN A 409 20.12 5.05 -11.43
CA ASN A 409 21.25 5.18 -12.37
C ASN A 409 22.38 6.05 -11.80
N ASN A 410 22.10 6.85 -10.76
CA ASN A 410 23.07 7.72 -10.13
C ASN A 410 22.84 7.84 -8.62
N VAL A 411 23.62 7.12 -7.85
CA VAL A 411 23.47 7.09 -6.38
C VAL A 411 23.96 8.38 -5.72
N SER A 412 24.87 9.11 -6.35
CA SER A 412 25.41 10.36 -5.77
C SER A 412 24.34 11.46 -5.63
N GLU A 413 23.24 11.33 -6.35
CA GLU A 413 22.10 12.25 -6.28
C GLU A 413 21.07 11.82 -5.24
N LEU A 414 21.13 10.59 -4.73
CA LEU A 414 20.17 10.11 -3.74
C LEU A 414 20.49 10.63 -2.34
N PRO A 415 19.46 10.89 -1.51
CA PRO A 415 19.67 11.21 -0.10
C PRO A 415 20.47 10.10 0.59
N PRO A 416 21.55 10.44 1.32
CA PRO A 416 22.39 9.43 1.98
C PRO A 416 21.63 8.61 3.02
N GLU A 417 20.51 9.12 3.50
CA GLU A 417 19.60 8.44 4.43
C GLU A 417 19.02 7.16 3.84
N LEU A 418 18.78 7.06 2.53
CA LEU A 418 18.26 5.86 1.87
C LEU A 418 19.21 4.68 1.93
N THR A 419 20.52 4.97 1.96
CA THR A 419 21.57 3.93 1.97
C THR A 419 21.95 3.45 3.37
N ARG A 420 21.35 4.03 4.44
CA ARG A 420 21.61 3.62 5.82
C ARG A 420 20.97 2.27 6.13
N SER A 421 21.69 1.47 6.92
CA SER A 421 21.20 0.19 7.42
C SER A 421 19.85 0.33 8.14
N GLY A 422 18.98 -0.69 7.99
CA GLY A 422 17.67 -0.74 8.64
C GLY A 422 16.50 -0.21 7.80
N ARG A 423 16.76 0.35 6.59
CA ARG A 423 15.71 0.81 5.67
C ARG A 423 15.48 -0.16 4.51
N LEU A 424 16.57 -0.59 3.87
CA LEU A 424 16.58 -1.62 2.83
C LEU A 424 17.58 -2.70 3.23
N ASP A 425 17.26 -3.96 2.93
CA ASP A 425 18.05 -5.12 3.37
C ASP A 425 19.30 -5.32 2.52
N ALA A 426 19.22 -4.90 1.26
CA ALA A 426 20.29 -5.12 0.30
C ALA A 426 20.45 -3.93 -0.67
N GLN A 427 21.67 -3.78 -1.15
CA GLN A 427 22.01 -2.83 -2.20
C GLN A 427 22.82 -3.58 -3.27
N TRP A 428 22.25 -3.67 -4.48
CA TRP A 428 22.79 -4.46 -5.57
C TRP A 428 23.33 -3.58 -6.69
N TYR A 429 24.54 -3.88 -7.13
CA TYR A 429 25.16 -3.24 -8.28
C TYR A 429 24.95 -4.07 -9.55
N PHE A 430 24.44 -3.42 -10.59
CA PHE A 430 24.21 -3.95 -11.93
C PHE A 430 25.26 -3.42 -12.89
N GLY A 431 26.32 -4.20 -13.09
CA GLY A 431 27.41 -3.90 -14.02
C GLY A 431 27.09 -4.29 -15.47
N PHE A 432 28.08 -4.13 -16.35
CA PHE A 432 27.99 -4.74 -17.66
C PHE A 432 28.05 -6.27 -17.55
N PRO A 433 27.33 -6.99 -18.42
CA PRO A 433 27.31 -8.45 -18.37
C PRO A 433 28.68 -9.04 -18.75
N SER A 434 29.10 -10.07 -18.00
CA SER A 434 30.29 -10.88 -18.32
C SER A 434 30.12 -11.59 -19.66
N PRO A 435 31.18 -12.17 -20.26
CA PRO A 435 31.05 -12.94 -21.50
C PRO A 435 30.04 -14.08 -21.40
N GLU A 436 29.98 -14.75 -20.25
CA GLU A 436 29.03 -15.84 -19.94
C GLU A 436 27.62 -15.29 -19.89
N GLU A 437 27.40 -14.20 -19.17
CA GLU A 437 26.09 -13.54 -19.06
C GLU A 437 25.64 -12.98 -20.43
N ARG A 438 26.55 -12.38 -21.23
CA ARG A 438 26.22 -11.97 -22.60
C ARG A 438 25.77 -13.14 -23.46
N ARG A 439 26.41 -14.29 -23.31
CA ARG A 439 26.01 -15.53 -24.01
C ARG A 439 24.59 -15.95 -23.63
N GLU A 440 24.26 -15.90 -22.34
CA GLU A 440 22.90 -16.22 -21.86
C GLU A 440 21.87 -15.24 -22.40
N ILE A 441 22.15 -13.94 -22.30
CA ILE A 441 21.27 -12.88 -22.81
C ILE A 441 21.04 -13.04 -24.31
N LEU A 442 22.09 -13.28 -25.08
CA LEU A 442 22.01 -13.53 -26.53
C LEU A 442 21.14 -14.76 -26.82
N ASN A 443 21.38 -15.88 -26.13
CA ASN A 443 20.61 -17.10 -26.31
C ASN A 443 19.12 -16.90 -26.04
N ILE A 444 18.77 -16.16 -24.99
CA ILE A 444 17.39 -15.84 -24.66
C ILE A 444 16.73 -15.05 -25.81
N TYR A 445 17.36 -13.98 -26.29
CA TYR A 445 16.77 -13.16 -27.33
C TYR A 445 16.78 -13.81 -28.71
N LEU A 446 17.83 -14.58 -29.06
CA LEU A 446 17.89 -15.35 -30.31
C LEU A 446 16.78 -16.40 -30.35
N ARG A 447 16.58 -17.13 -29.24
CA ARG A 447 15.49 -18.12 -29.11
C ARG A 447 14.12 -17.46 -29.19
N LYS A 448 13.88 -16.33 -28.48
CA LYS A 448 12.61 -15.59 -28.54
C LYS A 448 12.27 -15.13 -29.97
N ASN A 449 13.25 -14.88 -30.81
CA ASN A 449 13.07 -14.46 -32.20
C ASN A 449 13.21 -15.62 -33.20
N ASN A 450 13.38 -16.86 -32.73
CA ASN A 450 13.52 -18.07 -33.55
C ASN A 450 14.65 -17.96 -34.62
N LEU A 451 15.77 -17.30 -34.26
CA LEU A 451 16.91 -17.16 -35.17
C LEU A 451 17.81 -18.40 -35.10
N ASN A 452 18.20 -18.92 -36.27
CA ASN A 452 19.14 -20.01 -36.40
C ASN A 452 20.59 -19.50 -36.34
N VAL A 453 21.29 -19.85 -35.27
CA VAL A 453 22.65 -19.35 -34.99
C VAL A 453 23.60 -20.52 -34.71
N THR A 454 24.70 -20.61 -35.44
CA THR A 454 25.75 -21.58 -35.15
C THR A 454 26.56 -21.17 -33.92
N THR A 455 27.24 -22.14 -33.28
CA THR A 455 28.11 -21.86 -32.12
C THR A 455 29.20 -20.83 -32.43
N ASN A 456 29.75 -20.87 -33.65
CA ASN A 456 30.76 -19.90 -34.06
C ASN A 456 30.19 -18.47 -34.19
N MET A 457 28.98 -18.34 -34.72
CA MET A 457 28.28 -17.04 -34.81
C MET A 457 27.96 -16.50 -33.43
N LEU A 458 27.48 -17.35 -32.51
CA LEU A 458 27.23 -16.96 -31.13
C LEU A 458 28.50 -16.50 -30.42
N ASN A 459 29.60 -17.24 -30.58
CA ASN A 459 30.90 -16.84 -30.04
C ASN A 459 31.40 -15.48 -30.61
N LYS A 460 31.09 -15.24 -31.89
CA LYS A 460 31.38 -13.93 -32.50
C LYS A 460 30.51 -12.82 -31.90
N LEU A 461 29.20 -13.03 -31.77
CA LEU A 461 28.29 -12.09 -31.12
C LEU A 461 28.74 -11.73 -29.69
N VAL A 462 29.10 -12.75 -28.88
CA VAL A 462 29.62 -12.54 -27.51
C VAL A 462 30.86 -11.65 -27.47
N ARG A 463 31.80 -11.84 -28.43
CA ARG A 463 33.00 -11.01 -28.52
C ARG A 463 32.70 -9.60 -28.99
N ASP A 464 31.89 -9.48 -30.04
CA ASP A 464 31.61 -8.20 -30.71
C ASP A 464 30.71 -7.29 -29.84
N THR A 465 29.96 -7.86 -28.87
CA THR A 465 29.13 -7.12 -27.91
C THR A 465 29.82 -6.86 -26.58
N ASN A 466 31.17 -6.76 -26.57
CA ASN A 466 31.88 -6.40 -25.35
C ASN A 466 31.52 -4.98 -24.91
N ASN A 467 31.29 -4.79 -23.58
CA ASN A 467 30.83 -3.54 -22.98
C ASN A 467 29.47 -3.03 -23.48
N TYR A 468 28.60 -3.95 -23.94
CA TYR A 468 27.21 -3.67 -24.24
C TYR A 468 26.35 -3.98 -23.02
N SER A 469 25.37 -3.13 -22.74
CA SER A 469 24.33 -3.39 -21.76
C SER A 469 23.34 -4.45 -22.26
N GLY A 470 22.54 -5.01 -21.36
CA GLY A 470 21.50 -5.97 -21.74
C GLY A 470 20.50 -5.42 -22.76
N ALA A 471 20.15 -4.14 -22.66
CA ALA A 471 19.25 -3.47 -23.60
C ALA A 471 19.88 -3.31 -24.99
N GLU A 472 21.16 -2.99 -25.05
CA GLU A 472 21.91 -2.86 -26.32
C GLU A 472 22.07 -4.22 -26.99
N ILE A 473 22.33 -5.29 -26.24
CA ILE A 473 22.36 -6.67 -26.76
C ILE A 473 20.98 -7.05 -27.36
N LYS A 474 19.90 -6.71 -26.67
CA LYS A 474 18.54 -6.90 -27.19
C LYS A 474 18.33 -6.15 -28.51
N GLU A 475 18.81 -4.91 -28.61
CA GLU A 475 18.67 -4.10 -29.84
C GLU A 475 19.53 -4.68 -30.97
N VAL A 476 20.74 -5.19 -30.68
CA VAL A 476 21.56 -5.94 -31.67
C VAL A 476 20.77 -7.13 -32.25
N VAL A 477 20.14 -7.94 -31.39
CA VAL A 477 19.35 -9.10 -31.86
C VAL A 477 18.12 -8.65 -32.66
N LYS A 478 17.44 -7.57 -32.26
CA LYS A 478 16.33 -7.00 -33.04
C LYS A 478 16.80 -6.54 -34.42
N ASN A 479 17.96 -5.87 -34.49
CA ASN A 479 18.57 -5.46 -35.75
C ASN A 479 18.96 -6.67 -36.62
N LEU A 480 19.44 -7.77 -36.00
CA LEU A 480 19.69 -9.02 -36.72
C LEU A 480 18.43 -9.55 -37.43
N VAL A 481 17.27 -9.56 -36.75
CA VAL A 481 16.00 -9.96 -37.38
C VAL A 481 15.69 -9.09 -38.60
N VAL A 482 15.83 -7.78 -38.45
CA VAL A 482 15.54 -6.82 -39.51
C VAL A 482 16.51 -6.97 -40.71
N LYS A 483 17.80 -7.07 -40.42
CA LYS A 483 18.84 -7.18 -41.48
C LYS A 483 18.74 -8.51 -42.21
N SER A 484 18.55 -9.62 -41.52
CA SER A 484 18.37 -10.94 -42.15
C SER A 484 17.12 -10.97 -43.03
N TYR A 485 16.01 -10.38 -42.59
CA TYR A 485 14.77 -10.28 -43.35
C TYR A 485 14.98 -9.49 -44.64
N TYR A 486 15.58 -8.30 -44.56
CA TYR A 486 15.80 -7.46 -45.78
C TYR A 486 16.76 -8.11 -46.76
N ARG A 487 17.82 -8.77 -46.27
CA ARG A 487 18.75 -9.52 -47.13
C ARG A 487 18.01 -10.60 -47.92
N GLN A 488 17.29 -11.49 -47.21
CA GLN A 488 16.56 -12.61 -47.85
C GLN A 488 15.47 -12.14 -48.81
N LYS A 489 14.77 -11.07 -48.47
CA LYS A 489 13.77 -10.48 -49.37
C LYS A 489 14.37 -9.94 -50.65
N ASN A 490 15.55 -9.33 -50.58
CA ASN A 490 16.25 -8.81 -51.75
C ASN A 490 16.87 -9.92 -52.62
N GLU A 491 17.27 -11.04 -52.00
CA GLU A 491 17.79 -12.22 -52.70
C GLU A 491 16.68 -13.08 -53.38
N GLY A 492 15.41 -12.81 -53.08
CA GLY A 492 14.26 -13.45 -53.75
C GLY A 492 14.05 -14.92 -53.37
N GLY A 493 14.65 -15.41 -52.26
CA GLY A 493 14.50 -16.74 -51.74
C GLY A 493 13.36 -16.93 -50.73
N GLU A 494 13.18 -18.14 -50.24
CA GLU A 494 12.34 -18.41 -49.06
C GLU A 494 12.87 -17.69 -47.83
N LEU A 495 11.93 -17.11 -47.04
CA LEU A 495 12.26 -16.45 -45.79
C LEU A 495 12.60 -17.49 -44.73
N THR A 496 13.88 -17.72 -44.50
CA THR A 496 14.38 -18.57 -43.45
C THR A 496 14.73 -17.75 -42.19
N ARG A 497 15.00 -18.42 -41.09
CA ARG A 497 15.50 -17.76 -39.86
C ARG A 497 17.02 -17.76 -39.77
N ASP A 498 17.71 -18.00 -40.91
CA ASP A 498 19.16 -18.07 -40.96
C ASP A 498 19.79 -16.69 -41.06
N ILE A 499 20.82 -16.50 -40.29
CA ILE A 499 21.63 -15.26 -40.28
C ILE A 499 23.00 -15.51 -40.88
N THR A 500 23.64 -14.44 -41.38
CA THR A 500 25.00 -14.49 -41.88
C THR A 500 25.94 -13.72 -40.97
N VAL A 501 27.25 -13.95 -41.16
CA VAL A 501 28.31 -13.18 -40.45
C VAL A 501 28.23 -11.70 -40.79
N ASP A 502 27.81 -11.35 -42.01
CA ASP A 502 27.63 -9.96 -42.45
C ASP A 502 26.43 -9.30 -41.77
N ASP A 503 25.33 -10.04 -41.60
CA ASP A 503 24.18 -9.57 -40.83
C ASP A 503 24.57 -9.25 -39.37
N ILE A 504 25.42 -10.10 -38.75
CA ILE A 504 25.96 -9.87 -37.39
C ILE A 504 26.73 -8.58 -37.36
N LYS A 505 27.73 -8.42 -38.27
CA LYS A 505 28.55 -7.24 -38.32
C LYS A 505 27.74 -5.96 -38.46
N LYS A 506 26.86 -5.92 -39.46
CA LYS A 506 25.96 -4.76 -39.72
C LYS A 506 25.03 -4.45 -38.53
N SER A 507 24.63 -5.46 -37.80
CA SER A 507 23.73 -5.28 -36.64
C SER A 507 24.46 -4.74 -35.43
N VAL A 508 25.67 -5.25 -35.15
CA VAL A 508 26.53 -4.74 -34.06
C VAL A 508 26.96 -3.31 -34.38
N ASP A 509 27.46 -3.03 -35.60
CA ASP A 509 27.90 -1.71 -36.01
C ASP A 509 26.77 -0.64 -35.98
N SER A 510 25.51 -1.06 -36.03
CA SER A 510 24.34 -0.16 -35.97
C SER A 510 24.00 0.29 -34.55
N VAL A 511 24.55 -0.33 -33.52
CA VAL A 511 24.28 0.00 -32.11
C VAL A 511 25.56 0.57 -31.48
N ILE A 512 25.51 1.84 -31.13
CA ILE A 512 26.64 2.50 -30.44
C ILE A 512 26.44 2.28 -28.92
N PRO A 513 27.36 1.55 -28.26
CA PRO A 513 27.22 1.27 -26.83
C PRO A 513 27.42 2.53 -25.98
N ILE A 514 26.65 2.66 -24.88
CA ILE A 514 26.76 3.75 -23.92
C ILE A 514 28.16 3.86 -23.33
N TYR A 515 28.87 2.74 -23.28
CA TYR A 515 30.27 2.71 -22.83
C TYR A 515 31.17 3.65 -23.63
N VAL A 516 31.00 3.75 -24.96
CA VAL A 516 31.78 4.62 -25.82
C VAL A 516 31.48 6.10 -25.58
N SER A 517 30.21 6.43 -25.37
CA SER A 517 29.78 7.82 -25.19
C SER A 517 30.03 8.39 -23.79
N SER A 518 30.22 7.52 -22.79
CA SER A 518 30.23 7.92 -21.37
C SER A 518 31.32 7.20 -20.54
N GLN A 519 32.42 6.83 -21.16
CA GLN A 519 33.45 5.97 -20.57
C GLN A 519 33.97 6.47 -19.21
N GLU A 520 34.31 7.76 -19.09
CA GLU A 520 34.85 8.33 -17.85
C GLU A 520 33.83 8.25 -16.69
N LYS A 521 32.57 8.61 -16.96
CA LYS A 521 31.49 8.53 -15.95
C LYS A 521 31.27 7.10 -15.49
N ILE A 522 31.31 6.16 -16.43
CA ILE A 522 31.14 4.73 -16.14
C ILE A 522 32.26 4.21 -15.26
N GLN A 523 33.54 4.55 -15.58
CA GLN A 523 34.70 4.14 -14.77
C GLN A 523 34.63 4.71 -13.35
N GLN A 524 34.27 5.99 -13.20
CA GLN A 524 34.07 6.62 -11.90
C GLN A 524 32.96 5.91 -11.11
N PHE A 525 31.85 5.56 -11.77
CA PHE A 525 30.76 4.89 -11.14
C PHE A 525 31.11 3.45 -10.70
N VAL A 526 31.81 2.69 -11.53
CA VAL A 526 32.34 1.35 -11.19
C VAL A 526 33.27 1.42 -9.98
N GLN A 527 34.21 2.38 -9.96
CA GLN A 527 35.08 2.59 -8.80
C GLN A 527 34.31 2.95 -7.54
N PHE A 528 33.30 3.80 -7.67
CA PHE A 528 32.46 4.18 -6.54
C PHE A 528 31.65 2.99 -6.00
N ALA A 529 31.13 2.12 -6.88
CA ALA A 529 30.33 0.97 -6.50
C ALA A 529 31.16 -0.15 -5.86
N LYS A 530 32.44 -0.25 -6.21
CA LYS A 530 33.30 -1.32 -5.72
C LYS A 530 33.47 -1.27 -4.20
N GLY A 531 33.15 -2.40 -3.53
CA GLY A 531 33.24 -2.54 -2.08
C GLY A 531 32.11 -1.86 -1.28
N ARG A 532 31.16 -1.17 -1.94
CA ARG A 532 30.01 -0.54 -1.29
C ARG A 532 28.71 -1.29 -1.51
N TYR A 533 28.58 -1.96 -2.65
CA TYR A 533 27.38 -2.66 -3.07
C TYR A 533 27.65 -4.15 -3.28
N ARG A 534 26.63 -4.97 -3.06
CA ARG A 534 26.66 -6.38 -3.46
C ARG A 534 26.60 -6.46 -4.98
N ILE A 535 27.38 -7.31 -5.57
CA ILE A 535 27.40 -7.49 -7.02
C ILE A 535 26.27 -8.45 -7.40
N ALA A 536 25.40 -8.06 -8.34
CA ALA A 536 24.26 -8.87 -8.78
C ALA A 536 24.72 -10.12 -9.55
N SER A 537 25.82 -10.01 -10.32
CA SER A 537 26.46 -11.08 -11.08
C SER A 537 27.31 -11.99 -10.19
N ALA A 538 27.58 -13.23 -10.65
CA ALA A 538 28.43 -14.18 -9.93
C ALA A 538 29.91 -13.75 -9.93
N GLU A 539 30.36 -13.09 -10.99
CA GLU A 539 31.76 -12.63 -11.13
C GLU A 539 31.93 -11.19 -10.68
N ALA A 540 33.01 -10.95 -9.92
CA ALA A 540 33.42 -9.60 -9.54
C ALA A 540 33.94 -8.84 -10.78
N ILE A 541 33.57 -7.58 -10.89
CA ILE A 541 34.03 -6.64 -11.92
C ILE A 541 35.53 -6.36 -11.74
#